data_1e9e7e639c7dfedb501c9619c5c70db2
#
_entry.id   1e9e7e639c7dfedb501c9619c5c70db2
#
_cell.length_a   1.000
_cell.length_b   1.000
_cell.length_c   1.000
_cell.angle_alpha   90.00
_cell.angle_beta   90.00
_cell.angle_gamma   90.00
#
_symmetry.space_group_name_H-M   'P 1'
#
loop_
_entity.id
_entity.type
_entity.pdbx_description
1 polymer ?
#
loop_
_entity_poly.entity_id
_entity_poly.type
_entity_poly.pdbx_seq_one_letter_code
_entity_poly.pdbx_strand_id
1 'polypeptide(L)'
;IREFERQIAEKGLEKEIKVVRTGCFGLCSEGPILVVQPEGVMYTKVSEDDMEEIWESHVKGGKIVERLLSPHEKDFFSKQNRIALKNCGRINPERIEEYIALDGYAALAKALYEMQPEDVIEVVKDSGLRGRGGGGFPVGTKWEVAAQQQTNEKIVVCNADEGDPGAFMDRSILEDDPHSVL
;
A
#
# COMPACT_ATOMS: atom_id res chain seq x y z
N ILE A 1 -10.36 -15.32 -5.54
CA ILE A 1 -9.59 -14.80 -6.68
C ILE A 1 -9.78 -15.72 -7.89
N ARG A 2 -9.35 -16.99 -7.83
CA ARG A 2 -9.43 -17.93 -8.95
C ARG A 2 -10.83 -18.03 -9.55
N GLU A 3 -11.88 -17.98 -8.74
CA GLU A 3 -13.26 -18.03 -9.19
C GLU A 3 -13.65 -16.80 -10.00
N PHE A 4 -13.25 -15.59 -9.58
CA PHE A 4 -13.46 -14.39 -10.39
C PHE A 4 -12.69 -14.43 -11.71
N GLU A 5 -11.43 -14.83 -11.68
CA GLU A 5 -10.61 -14.99 -12.89
C GLU A 5 -11.25 -15.97 -13.86
N ARG A 6 -11.81 -17.09 -13.37
CA ARG A 6 -12.55 -18.07 -14.19
C ARG A 6 -13.80 -17.46 -14.82
N GLN A 7 -14.63 -16.78 -14.03
CA GLN A 7 -15.85 -16.16 -14.53
C GLN A 7 -15.58 -15.07 -15.58
N ILE A 8 -14.54 -14.26 -15.36
CA ILE A 8 -14.11 -13.23 -16.32
C ILE A 8 -13.71 -13.89 -17.65
N ALA A 9 -12.91 -14.96 -17.60
CA ALA A 9 -12.46 -15.69 -18.78
C ALA A 9 -13.64 -16.38 -19.52
N GLU A 10 -14.53 -17.04 -18.81
CA GLU A 10 -15.71 -17.69 -19.39
C GLU A 10 -16.66 -16.69 -20.06
N LYS A 11 -16.71 -15.46 -19.57
CA LYS A 11 -17.56 -14.38 -20.11
C LYS A 11 -16.84 -13.51 -21.16
N GLY A 12 -15.54 -13.73 -21.40
CA GLY A 12 -14.74 -12.99 -22.39
C GLY A 12 -14.49 -11.53 -22.03
N LEU A 13 -14.41 -11.23 -20.72
CA LEU A 13 -14.32 -9.85 -20.19
C LEU A 13 -12.93 -9.47 -19.70
N GLU A 14 -11.88 -10.20 -20.08
CA GLU A 14 -10.50 -9.97 -19.62
C GLU A 14 -9.93 -8.61 -20.02
N LYS A 15 -10.52 -7.98 -21.04
CA LYS A 15 -10.13 -6.62 -21.47
C LYS A 15 -10.85 -5.51 -20.71
N GLU A 16 -11.96 -5.82 -20.07
CA GLU A 16 -12.83 -4.85 -19.40
C GLU A 16 -12.67 -4.91 -17.88
N ILE A 17 -12.41 -6.11 -17.34
CA ILE A 17 -12.32 -6.34 -15.89
C ILE A 17 -10.99 -6.98 -15.55
N LYS A 18 -10.28 -6.37 -14.61
CA LYS A 18 -9.02 -6.86 -14.10
C LYS A 18 -9.15 -7.23 -12.62
N VAL A 19 -8.73 -8.45 -12.27
CA VAL A 19 -8.53 -8.85 -10.88
C VAL A 19 -7.12 -8.46 -10.45
N VAL A 20 -7.01 -7.68 -9.39
CA VAL A 20 -5.72 -7.29 -8.79
C VAL A 20 -5.56 -8.02 -7.45
N ARG A 21 -4.47 -8.73 -7.31
CA ARG A 21 -4.08 -9.37 -6.05
C ARG A 21 -3.32 -8.35 -5.23
N THR A 22 -3.94 -7.84 -4.20
CA THR A 22 -3.32 -6.84 -3.33
C THR A 22 -2.77 -7.50 -2.06
N GLY A 23 -1.91 -6.77 -1.38
CA GLY A 23 -1.51 -7.10 -0.03
C GLY A 23 -2.61 -6.87 1.02
N CYS A 24 -2.25 -6.95 2.28
CA CYS A 24 -3.17 -6.94 3.40
C CYS A 24 -3.71 -5.53 3.72
N PHE A 25 -5.02 -5.44 3.98
CA PHE A 25 -5.64 -4.22 4.51
C PHE A 25 -5.44 -4.02 6.02
N GLY A 26 -4.90 -5.02 6.73
CA GLY A 26 -4.81 -5.02 8.18
C GLY A 26 -6.12 -5.41 8.89
N LEU A 27 -7.10 -5.94 8.17
CA LEU A 27 -8.43 -6.30 8.65
C LEU A 27 -8.60 -7.82 8.75
N CYS A 28 -7.72 -8.49 9.49
CA CYS A 28 -7.67 -9.96 9.54
C CYS A 28 -8.99 -10.61 9.98
N SER A 29 -9.75 -9.98 10.88
CA SER A 29 -11.05 -10.48 11.35
C SER A 29 -12.17 -10.37 10.32
N GLU A 30 -11.99 -9.54 9.31
CA GLU A 30 -12.99 -9.24 8.26
C GLU A 30 -12.68 -9.94 6.92
N GLY A 31 -11.60 -10.70 6.87
CA GLY A 31 -11.22 -11.44 5.65
C GLY A 31 -12.13 -12.65 5.36
N PRO A 32 -12.17 -13.08 4.11
CA PRO A 32 -11.61 -12.48 2.90
C PRO A 32 -12.27 -11.16 2.50
N ILE A 33 -11.46 -10.24 1.97
CA ILE A 33 -11.91 -8.91 1.54
C ILE A 33 -11.87 -8.80 0.02
N LEU A 34 -12.89 -8.18 -0.55
CA LEU A 34 -12.97 -7.81 -1.96
C LEU A 34 -13.31 -6.33 -2.08
N VAL A 35 -12.56 -5.59 -2.89
CA VAL A 35 -12.89 -4.19 -3.22
C VAL A 35 -13.25 -4.09 -4.69
N VAL A 36 -14.42 -3.55 -4.97
CA VAL A 36 -14.87 -3.27 -6.35
C VAL A 36 -14.57 -1.82 -6.68
N GLN A 37 -13.81 -1.61 -7.74
CA GLN A 37 -13.46 -0.30 -8.29
C GLN A 37 -14.24 -0.04 -9.58
N PRO A 38 -14.57 1.22 -9.93
CA PRO A 38 -14.06 2.48 -9.34
C PRO A 38 -14.82 2.96 -8.09
N GLU A 39 -15.93 2.35 -7.71
CA GLU A 39 -16.81 2.81 -6.61
C GLU A 39 -16.11 2.73 -5.23
N GLY A 40 -15.07 1.89 -5.10
CA GLY A 40 -14.35 1.68 -3.85
C GLY A 40 -15.14 0.86 -2.82
N VAL A 41 -16.15 0.11 -3.26
CA VAL A 41 -17.01 -0.67 -2.37
C VAL A 41 -16.26 -1.86 -1.80
N MET A 42 -16.17 -1.93 -0.47
CA MET A 42 -15.47 -2.99 0.25
C MET A 42 -16.46 -4.03 0.79
N TYR A 43 -16.32 -5.26 0.32
CA TYR A 43 -17.00 -6.43 0.85
C TYR A 43 -16.09 -7.21 1.78
N THR A 44 -16.64 -7.72 2.87
CA THR A 44 -15.94 -8.47 3.91
C THR A 44 -16.53 -9.85 4.10
N LYS A 45 -15.73 -10.79 4.64
CA LYS A 45 -16.12 -12.18 4.89
C LYS A 45 -16.70 -12.87 3.65
N VAL A 46 -16.15 -12.51 2.49
CA VAL A 46 -16.62 -13.00 1.19
C VAL A 46 -16.26 -14.46 1.02
N SER A 47 -17.26 -15.30 0.74
CA SER A 47 -17.11 -16.72 0.41
C SER A 47 -17.12 -16.97 -1.09
N GLU A 48 -16.83 -18.19 -1.51
CA GLU A 48 -16.98 -18.59 -2.92
C GLU A 48 -18.44 -18.53 -3.39
N ASP A 49 -19.37 -18.82 -2.49
CA ASP A 49 -20.83 -18.79 -2.80
C ASP A 49 -21.34 -17.36 -3.06
N ASP A 50 -20.68 -16.34 -2.54
CA ASP A 50 -21.06 -14.93 -2.72
C ASP A 50 -20.64 -14.38 -4.09
N MET A 51 -19.74 -15.07 -4.79
CA MET A 51 -19.14 -14.57 -6.04
C MET A 51 -20.18 -14.31 -7.12
N GLU A 52 -21.12 -15.21 -7.32
CA GLU A 52 -22.16 -15.06 -8.35
C GLU A 52 -23.09 -13.88 -8.02
N GLU A 53 -23.46 -13.71 -6.75
CA GLU A 53 -24.28 -12.58 -6.33
C GLU A 53 -23.58 -11.24 -6.53
N ILE A 54 -22.29 -11.14 -6.15
CA ILE A 54 -21.49 -9.93 -6.36
C ILE A 54 -21.37 -9.64 -7.86
N TRP A 55 -21.16 -10.67 -8.67
CA TRP A 55 -21.04 -10.54 -10.11
C TRP A 55 -22.33 -10.01 -10.75
N GLU A 56 -23.45 -10.68 -10.52
CA GLU A 56 -24.72 -10.32 -11.14
C GLU A 56 -25.31 -9.02 -10.60
N SER A 57 -25.23 -8.80 -9.28
CA SER A 57 -25.80 -7.61 -8.66
C SER A 57 -24.90 -6.38 -8.82
N HIS A 58 -23.62 -6.48 -8.48
CA HIS A 58 -22.75 -5.30 -8.44
C HIS A 58 -22.02 -5.09 -9.77
N VAL A 59 -21.25 -6.07 -10.23
CA VAL A 59 -20.40 -5.88 -11.41
C VAL A 59 -21.22 -5.61 -12.67
N LYS A 60 -22.31 -6.34 -12.89
CA LYS A 60 -23.21 -6.14 -14.02
C LYS A 60 -24.33 -5.13 -13.76
N GLY A 61 -24.94 -5.23 -12.60
CA GLY A 61 -26.16 -4.49 -12.27
C GLY A 61 -25.96 -3.16 -11.57
N GLY A 62 -24.73 -2.84 -11.16
CA GLY A 62 -24.40 -1.63 -10.41
C GLY A 62 -25.08 -1.53 -9.04
N LYS A 63 -25.58 -2.66 -8.50
CA LYS A 63 -26.28 -2.70 -7.20
C LYS A 63 -25.39 -3.34 -6.14
N ILE A 64 -25.10 -2.59 -5.11
CA ILE A 64 -24.30 -3.05 -3.98
C ILE A 64 -24.98 -4.21 -3.25
N VAL A 65 -24.20 -5.23 -2.88
CA VAL A 65 -24.65 -6.36 -2.05
C VAL A 65 -24.51 -5.98 -0.58
N GLU A 66 -25.53 -5.35 -0.01
CA GLU A 66 -25.49 -4.70 1.31
C GLU A 66 -25.09 -5.65 2.45
N ARG A 67 -25.49 -6.93 2.38
CA ARG A 67 -25.17 -7.92 3.45
C ARG A 67 -23.66 -8.21 3.60
N LEU A 68 -22.88 -7.93 2.56
CA LEU A 68 -21.44 -8.16 2.52
C LEU A 68 -20.61 -6.89 2.80
N LEU A 69 -21.27 -5.72 2.93
CA LEU A 69 -20.57 -4.48 3.21
C LEU A 69 -19.82 -4.55 4.53
N SER A 70 -18.63 -3.95 4.53
CA SER A 70 -17.88 -3.76 5.77
C SER A 70 -18.68 -2.91 6.76
N PRO A 71 -18.95 -3.40 7.97
CA PRO A 71 -19.65 -2.61 9.00
C PRO A 71 -18.83 -1.41 9.47
N HIS A 72 -17.51 -1.41 9.23
CA HIS A 72 -16.57 -0.40 9.71
C HIS A 72 -16.16 0.62 8.63
N GLU A 73 -16.59 0.45 7.37
CA GLU A 73 -16.15 1.30 6.27
C GLU A 73 -16.52 2.78 6.47
N LYS A 74 -17.73 3.04 6.92
CA LYS A 74 -18.25 4.42 7.09
C LYS A 74 -17.69 5.15 8.29
N ASP A 75 -17.31 4.46 9.34
CA ASP A 75 -17.00 5.10 10.62
C ASP A 75 -15.51 5.15 10.95
N PHE A 76 -14.76 4.10 10.69
CA PHE A 76 -13.36 4.00 11.08
C PHE A 76 -12.41 4.19 9.90
N PHE A 77 -12.58 3.43 8.81
CA PHE A 77 -11.63 3.45 7.69
C PHE A 77 -11.73 4.69 6.82
N SER A 78 -12.94 5.22 6.59
CA SER A 78 -13.14 6.44 5.81
C SER A 78 -12.50 7.68 6.45
N LYS A 79 -12.25 7.65 7.76
CA LYS A 79 -11.62 8.73 8.51
C LYS A 79 -10.10 8.60 8.63
N GLN A 80 -9.52 7.48 8.19
CA GLN A 80 -8.07 7.28 8.25
C GLN A 80 -7.37 7.91 7.04
N ASN A 81 -6.33 8.68 7.32
CA ASN A 81 -5.37 9.10 6.31
C ASN A 81 -4.13 8.21 6.38
N ARG A 82 -4.07 7.21 5.51
CA ARG A 82 -2.94 6.27 5.45
C ARG A 82 -1.78 6.91 4.71
N ILE A 83 -0.65 7.08 5.38
CA ILE A 83 0.59 7.60 4.81
C ILE A 83 1.55 6.44 4.53
N ALA A 84 2.01 5.75 5.56
CA ALA A 84 2.96 4.64 5.42
C ALA A 84 2.36 3.41 4.70
N LEU A 85 1.08 3.13 4.94
CA LEU A 85 0.36 1.99 4.36
C LEU A 85 -0.57 2.40 3.20
N LYS A 86 -0.27 3.51 2.50
CA LYS A 86 -1.15 4.08 1.47
C LYS A 86 -1.44 3.14 0.31
N ASN A 87 -0.48 2.29 -0.05
CA ASN A 87 -0.57 1.36 -1.17
C ASN A 87 -1.00 -0.06 -0.75
N CYS A 88 -0.88 -0.39 0.56
CA CYS A 88 -1.29 -1.70 1.08
C CYS A 88 -2.77 -1.95 0.82
N GLY A 89 -3.09 -3.06 0.18
CA GLY A 89 -4.45 -3.41 -0.24
C GLY A 89 -4.94 -2.69 -1.51
N ARG A 90 -4.09 -1.94 -2.22
CA ARG A 90 -4.46 -1.18 -3.44
C ARG A 90 -3.74 -1.64 -4.68
N ILE A 91 -2.48 -2.05 -4.57
CA ILE A 91 -1.65 -2.49 -5.69
C ILE A 91 -1.23 -3.94 -5.51
N ASN A 92 -0.82 -4.57 -6.61
CA ASN A 92 -0.12 -5.84 -6.56
C ASN A 92 1.36 -5.60 -6.21
N PRO A 93 1.85 -6.03 -5.03
CA PRO A 93 3.22 -5.80 -4.59
C PRO A 93 4.28 -6.48 -5.47
N GLU A 94 3.90 -7.51 -6.24
CA GLU A 94 4.78 -8.22 -7.17
C GLU A 94 4.93 -7.52 -8.54
N ARG A 95 4.25 -6.36 -8.73
CA ARG A 95 4.23 -5.64 -10.01
C ARG A 95 4.71 -4.21 -9.85
N ILE A 96 5.97 -3.99 -10.20
CA ILE A 96 6.60 -2.66 -10.15
C ILE A 96 5.83 -1.61 -10.97
N GLU A 97 5.19 -2.02 -12.08
CA GLU A 97 4.44 -1.10 -12.94
C GLU A 97 3.26 -0.46 -12.21
N GLU A 98 2.65 -1.17 -11.26
CA GLU A 98 1.55 -0.64 -10.45
C GLU A 98 2.03 0.39 -9.43
N TYR A 99 3.23 0.19 -8.86
CA TYR A 99 3.87 1.18 -7.99
C TYR A 99 4.27 2.44 -8.78
N ILE A 100 4.86 2.27 -9.96
CA ILE A 100 5.24 3.39 -10.83
C ILE A 100 4.01 4.19 -11.27
N ALA A 101 2.89 3.52 -11.57
CA ALA A 101 1.64 4.19 -11.95
C ALA A 101 1.05 5.09 -10.82
N LEU A 102 1.50 4.91 -9.58
CA LEU A 102 1.18 5.75 -8.42
C LEU A 102 2.32 6.72 -8.05
N ASP A 103 3.07 7.19 -9.02
CA ASP A 103 4.24 8.06 -8.87
C ASP A 103 5.39 7.45 -8.05
N GLY A 104 5.43 6.12 -7.96
CA GLY A 104 6.52 5.40 -7.33
C GLY A 104 7.84 5.68 -8.02
N TYR A 105 8.91 5.86 -7.24
CA TYR A 105 10.26 6.25 -7.69
C TYR A 105 10.38 7.66 -8.32
N ALA A 106 9.31 8.45 -8.43
CA ALA A 106 9.41 9.81 -8.97
C ALA A 106 10.33 10.70 -8.11
N ALA A 107 10.22 10.60 -6.79
CA ALA A 107 11.11 11.32 -5.87
C ALA A 107 12.57 10.86 -5.99
N LEU A 108 12.81 9.55 -6.15
CA LEU A 108 14.15 9.00 -6.38
C LEU A 108 14.74 9.51 -7.70
N ALA A 109 13.97 9.49 -8.77
CA ALA A 109 14.41 10.02 -10.06
C ALA A 109 14.78 11.51 -9.96
N LYS A 110 13.95 12.32 -9.29
CA LYS A 110 14.25 13.72 -9.03
C LYS A 110 15.55 13.89 -8.25
N ALA A 111 15.74 13.14 -7.17
CA ALA A 111 16.96 13.21 -6.35
C ALA A 111 18.20 12.84 -7.15
N LEU A 112 18.13 11.82 -8.02
CA LEU A 112 19.29 11.34 -8.79
C LEU A 112 19.66 12.22 -9.98
N TYR A 113 18.68 12.84 -10.64
CA TYR A 113 18.91 13.56 -11.89
C TYR A 113 18.88 15.08 -11.76
N GLU A 114 18.28 15.63 -10.72
CA GLU A 114 18.00 17.06 -10.60
C GLU A 114 18.59 17.71 -9.34
N MET A 115 19.09 16.93 -8.38
CA MET A 115 19.53 17.44 -7.07
C MET A 115 20.96 17.02 -6.75
N GLN A 116 21.62 17.84 -5.91
CA GLN A 116 22.86 17.45 -5.24
C GLN A 116 22.52 16.78 -3.90
N PRO A 117 23.42 15.96 -3.33
CA PRO A 117 23.19 15.32 -2.03
C PRO A 117 22.80 16.29 -0.91
N GLU A 118 23.39 17.47 -0.90
CA GLU A 118 23.14 18.53 0.07
C GLU A 118 21.70 19.07 -0.06
N ASP A 119 21.21 19.25 -1.29
CA ASP A 119 19.83 19.69 -1.55
C ASP A 119 18.81 18.70 -1.01
N VAL A 120 19.08 17.39 -1.15
CA VAL A 120 18.23 16.33 -0.60
C VAL A 120 18.15 16.42 0.92
N ILE A 121 19.29 16.65 1.59
CA ILE A 121 19.35 16.83 3.04
C ILE A 121 18.53 18.04 3.47
N GLU A 122 18.65 19.17 2.78
CA GLU A 122 17.89 20.39 3.10
C GLU A 122 16.38 20.16 2.94
N VAL A 123 15.93 19.51 1.86
CA VAL A 123 14.51 19.16 1.67
C VAL A 123 13.99 18.30 2.84
N VAL A 124 14.79 17.33 3.29
CA VAL A 124 14.40 16.48 4.44
C VAL A 124 14.38 17.26 5.75
N LYS A 125 15.30 18.21 5.95
CA LYS A 125 15.29 19.12 7.11
C LYS A 125 14.06 20.01 7.12
N ASP A 126 13.76 20.66 5.99
CA ASP A 126 12.62 21.57 5.84
C ASP A 126 11.28 20.87 6.01
N SER A 127 11.21 19.58 5.65
CA SER A 127 10.01 18.77 5.87
C SER A 127 9.68 18.54 7.34
N GLY A 128 10.65 18.73 8.25
CA GLY A 128 10.50 18.43 9.66
C GLY A 128 10.33 16.95 9.98
N LEU A 129 10.64 16.04 9.05
CA LEU A 129 10.51 14.59 9.25
C LEU A 129 11.32 14.11 10.44
N ARG A 130 10.69 13.31 11.28
CA ARG A 130 11.29 12.73 12.48
C ARG A 130 11.27 11.21 12.42
N GLY A 131 12.24 10.59 13.12
CA GLY A 131 12.30 9.14 13.26
C GLY A 131 11.05 8.55 13.92
N ARG A 132 10.69 7.35 13.55
CA ARG A 132 9.52 6.61 14.04
C ARG A 132 9.87 5.41 14.92
N GLY A 133 11.15 5.21 15.22
CA GLY A 133 11.61 4.17 16.14
C GLY A 133 11.55 4.55 17.64
N GLY A 134 10.69 5.50 18.02
CA GLY A 134 10.46 5.92 19.41
C GLY A 134 11.18 7.20 19.84
N GLY A 135 12.42 7.45 19.39
CA GLY A 135 13.22 8.62 19.79
C GLY A 135 12.82 9.94 19.12
N GLY A 136 12.12 9.90 17.98
CA GLY A 136 11.66 11.10 17.27
C GLY A 136 12.78 12.04 16.81
N PHE A 137 13.99 11.54 16.58
CA PHE A 137 15.13 12.34 16.18
C PHE A 137 14.92 12.95 14.78
N PRO A 138 15.30 14.23 14.52
CA PRO A 138 15.15 14.84 13.20
C PRO A 138 15.96 14.09 12.12
N VAL A 139 15.28 13.60 11.08
CA VAL A 139 15.91 12.77 10.05
C VAL A 139 16.95 13.56 9.25
N GLY A 140 16.62 14.80 8.85
CA GLY A 140 17.54 15.64 8.09
C GLY A 140 18.84 15.95 8.86
N THR A 141 18.76 16.20 10.16
CA THR A 141 19.96 16.37 11.01
C THR A 141 20.80 15.08 11.07
N LYS A 142 20.15 13.91 11.16
CA LYS A 142 20.84 12.62 11.14
C LYS A 142 21.57 12.39 9.82
N TRP A 143 20.95 12.74 8.71
CA TRP A 143 21.56 12.61 7.38
C TRP A 143 22.73 13.59 7.20
N GLU A 144 22.60 14.84 7.66
CA GLU A 144 23.67 15.84 7.64
C GLU A 144 24.92 15.37 8.40
N VAL A 145 24.73 14.87 9.63
CA VAL A 145 25.84 14.33 10.45
C VAL A 145 26.52 13.15 9.74
N ALA A 146 25.75 12.26 9.11
CA ALA A 146 26.31 11.15 8.33
C ALA A 146 27.06 11.64 7.09
N ALA A 147 26.53 12.66 6.39
CA ALA A 147 27.18 13.26 5.22
C ALA A 147 28.54 13.89 5.54
N GLN A 148 28.66 14.53 6.70
CA GLN A 148 29.88 15.20 7.17
C GLN A 148 31.03 14.24 7.55
N GLN A 149 30.74 12.93 7.69
CA GLN A 149 31.79 11.97 8.05
C GLN A 149 32.78 11.78 6.89
N GLN A 150 34.07 11.85 7.25
CA GLN A 150 35.18 11.70 6.29
C GLN A 150 35.47 10.22 6.01
N THR A 151 34.52 9.54 5.38
CA THR A 151 34.66 8.14 4.97
C THR A 151 34.33 8.01 3.49
N ASN A 152 35.01 7.10 2.81
CA ASN A 152 34.76 6.80 1.40
C ASN A 152 33.51 5.93 1.18
N GLU A 153 33.02 5.31 2.24
CA GLU A 153 31.90 4.40 2.20
C GLU A 153 30.87 4.79 3.25
N LYS A 154 29.61 4.86 2.82
CA LYS A 154 28.46 5.08 3.68
C LYS A 154 27.44 3.97 3.45
N ILE A 155 26.90 3.42 4.52
CA ILE A 155 26.01 2.25 4.48
C ILE A 155 24.61 2.70 4.92
N VAL A 156 23.60 2.30 4.13
CA VAL A 156 22.20 2.44 4.52
C VAL A 156 21.75 1.09 5.09
N VAL A 157 21.14 1.11 6.25
CA VAL A 157 20.60 -0.07 6.91
C VAL A 157 19.09 0.10 7.06
N CYS A 158 18.33 -0.80 6.43
CA CYS A 158 16.90 -0.93 6.68
C CYS A 158 16.70 -1.77 7.95
N ASN A 159 16.13 -1.15 8.97
CA ASN A 159 15.74 -1.86 10.19
C ASN A 159 14.23 -2.10 10.14
N ALA A 160 13.83 -3.35 10.05
CA ALA A 160 12.44 -3.82 10.11
C ALA A 160 12.28 -4.88 11.22
N ASP A 161 13.04 -4.74 12.31
CA ASP A 161 12.85 -5.54 13.52
C ASP A 161 11.60 -5.05 14.26
N GLU A 162 10.51 -5.80 14.10
CA GLU A 162 9.20 -5.52 14.68
C GLU A 162 8.95 -6.49 15.84
N GLY A 163 9.79 -6.38 16.88
CA GLY A 163 9.84 -7.32 17.99
C GLY A 163 8.66 -7.27 18.96
N ASP A 164 7.79 -6.26 18.87
CA ASP A 164 6.62 -6.14 19.75
C ASP A 164 5.55 -7.18 19.39
N PRO A 165 5.07 -7.99 20.36
CA PRO A 165 4.01 -8.95 20.10
C PRO A 165 2.74 -8.28 19.56
N GLY A 166 2.26 -8.76 18.42
CA GLY A 166 1.05 -8.23 17.77
C GLY A 166 1.29 -7.00 16.88
N ALA A 167 2.53 -6.54 16.71
CA ALA A 167 2.90 -5.54 15.72
C ALA A 167 3.12 -6.21 14.35
N PHE A 168 2.61 -5.61 13.27
CA PHE A 168 2.81 -6.10 11.88
C PHE A 168 2.86 -4.97 10.86
N MET A 169 3.13 -3.75 11.23
CA MET A 169 3.17 -2.63 10.29
C MET A 169 4.37 -2.74 9.35
N ASP A 170 5.56 -3.00 9.87
CA ASP A 170 6.78 -3.13 9.08
C ASP A 170 6.68 -4.35 8.15
N ARG A 171 6.19 -5.47 8.67
CA ARG A 171 5.88 -6.65 7.88
C ARG A 171 4.90 -6.34 6.75
N SER A 172 3.81 -5.63 7.03
CA SER A 172 2.82 -5.26 6.01
C SER A 172 3.44 -4.39 4.92
N ILE A 173 4.30 -3.44 5.26
CA ILE A 173 5.00 -2.61 4.28
C ILE A 173 5.91 -3.47 3.39
N LEU A 174 6.72 -4.34 4.01
CA LEU A 174 7.67 -5.18 3.28
C LEU A 174 7.00 -6.20 2.35
N GLU A 175 5.85 -6.77 2.78
CA GLU A 175 5.12 -7.75 1.99
C GLU A 175 4.18 -7.11 0.95
N ASP A 176 3.58 -5.95 1.27
CA ASP A 176 2.46 -5.41 0.51
C ASP A 176 2.80 -4.12 -0.28
N ASP A 177 3.92 -3.48 0.03
CA ASP A 177 4.46 -2.32 -0.68
C ASP A 177 6.00 -2.25 -0.60
N PRO A 178 6.73 -3.31 -1.01
CA PRO A 178 8.20 -3.39 -0.87
C PRO A 178 8.92 -2.25 -1.60
N HIS A 179 8.37 -1.76 -2.70
CA HIS A 179 8.95 -0.68 -3.48
C HIS A 179 8.97 0.67 -2.74
N SER A 180 8.13 0.87 -1.73
CA SER A 180 8.17 2.09 -0.92
C SER A 180 9.34 2.12 0.07
N VAL A 181 9.96 0.96 0.31
CA VAL A 181 11.12 0.80 1.20
C VAL A 181 12.45 0.92 0.43
N LEU A 182 12.45 0.53 -0.85
CA LEU A 182 13.62 0.57 -1.74
C LEU A 182 13.89 1.97 -2.26
#